data_7aa9fb50d27fee0c844a4c7e7d6eac18
#
_entry.id   7aa9fb50d27fee0c844a4c7e7d6eac18
#
_cell.length_a   1.000
_cell.length_b   1.000
_cell.length_c   1.000
_cell.angle_alpha   90.00
_cell.angle_beta   90.00
_cell.angle_gamma   90.00
#
_symmetry.space_group_name_H-M   'P 1'
#
loop_
_entity.id
_entity.type
_entity.pdbx_description
1 polymer ?
#
loop_
_entity_poly.entity_id
_entity_poly.type
_entity_poly.pdbx_seq_one_letter_code
_entity_poly.pdbx_strand_id
1 'polypeptide(L)'
;MSSLVSTAPDGRHFPLPDKDDEEKDFIRVQSLVETAKERGEEIVVVMGMGFVGIVMAAIVADVPGKFVIGCQRPSVRSYWKVPILNTGVSPLEAEDPEVEELIHRTVVEKKSFVATFNSDCLKLADCVIVDVQCDYIKNELGNVRNGSADVKALEATMRTIGNKKPPHALTLIETTVAPGTTEYVAWPILKKAFKDRGIESPPL
;
A
#
# COMPACT_ATOMS: atom_id res chain seq x y z
N MET A 1 -17.39 -22.00 11.81
CA MET A 1 -17.60 -21.02 10.74
C MET A 1 -16.47 -21.21 9.74
N SER A 2 -16.76 -21.47 8.46
CA SER A 2 -15.69 -21.57 7.45
C SER A 2 -15.02 -20.20 7.32
N SER A 3 -13.73 -20.14 7.63
CA SER A 3 -12.94 -18.91 7.39
C SER A 3 -12.98 -18.59 5.90
N LEU A 4 -13.18 -17.32 5.55
CA LEU A 4 -13.05 -16.86 4.18
C LEU A 4 -11.61 -17.11 3.71
N VAL A 5 -11.45 -17.53 2.46
CA VAL A 5 -10.16 -17.95 1.91
C VAL A 5 -9.83 -17.09 0.67
N SER A 6 -8.61 -16.63 0.59
CA SER A 6 -8.04 -16.01 -0.59
C SER A 6 -7.24 -17.05 -1.36
N THR A 7 -7.51 -17.20 -2.67
CA THR A 7 -6.88 -18.22 -3.50
C THR A 7 -5.94 -17.57 -4.52
N ALA A 8 -4.70 -18.03 -4.55
CA ALA A 8 -3.72 -17.62 -5.54
C ALA A 8 -4.00 -18.28 -6.91
N PRO A 9 -3.47 -17.73 -8.02
CA PRO A 9 -3.65 -18.31 -9.37
C PRO A 9 -3.15 -19.75 -9.51
N ASP A 10 -2.13 -20.13 -8.74
CA ASP A 10 -1.57 -21.49 -8.70
C ASP A 10 -2.38 -22.48 -7.85
N GLY A 11 -3.52 -22.04 -7.30
CA GLY A 11 -4.42 -22.85 -6.50
C GLY A 11 -4.09 -22.90 -5.00
N ARG A 12 -3.05 -22.24 -4.52
CA ARG A 12 -2.76 -22.15 -3.08
C ARG A 12 -3.84 -21.34 -2.35
N HIS A 13 -4.21 -21.81 -1.17
CA HIS A 13 -5.27 -21.25 -0.34
C HIS A 13 -4.69 -20.56 0.90
N PHE A 14 -5.13 -19.32 1.14
CA PHE A 14 -4.71 -18.51 2.28
C PHE A 14 -5.96 -18.08 3.05
N PRO A 15 -6.21 -18.62 4.28
CA PRO A 15 -7.28 -18.13 5.14
C PRO A 15 -7.13 -16.63 5.38
N LEU A 16 -8.24 -15.89 5.37
CA LEU A 16 -8.16 -14.46 5.71
C LEU A 16 -7.76 -14.31 7.18
N PRO A 17 -6.91 -13.31 7.48
CA PRO A 17 -6.43 -13.08 8.84
C PRO A 17 -7.55 -12.65 9.77
N ASP A 18 -7.43 -13.03 11.02
CA ASP A 18 -8.26 -12.56 12.12
C ASP A 18 -7.58 -11.41 12.90
N LYS A 19 -8.16 -11.02 14.03
CA LYS A 19 -7.61 -9.91 14.85
C LYS A 19 -6.29 -10.27 15.53
N ASP A 20 -6.11 -11.52 15.91
CA ASP A 20 -4.87 -11.98 16.54
C ASP A 20 -3.74 -12.00 15.49
N ASP A 21 -4.07 -12.35 14.26
CA ASP A 21 -3.15 -12.28 13.13
C ASP A 21 -2.76 -10.82 12.81
N GLU A 22 -3.72 -9.87 12.87
CA GLU A 22 -3.44 -8.44 12.69
C GLU A 22 -2.46 -7.91 13.73
N GLU A 23 -2.62 -8.28 15.00
CA GLU A 23 -1.71 -7.86 16.08
C GLU A 23 -0.31 -8.44 15.90
N LYS A 24 -0.19 -9.74 15.61
CA LYS A 24 1.09 -10.41 15.35
C LYS A 24 1.82 -9.81 14.15
N ASP A 25 1.08 -9.52 13.07
CA ASP A 25 1.66 -8.92 11.86
C ASP A 25 2.18 -7.51 12.14
N PHE A 26 1.45 -6.71 12.92
CA PHE A 26 1.91 -5.37 13.30
C PHE A 26 3.19 -5.42 14.16
N ILE A 27 3.25 -6.30 15.16
CA ILE A 27 4.44 -6.50 16.01
C ILE A 27 5.64 -6.90 15.14
N ARG A 28 5.44 -7.83 14.19
CA ARG A 28 6.48 -8.25 13.24
C ARG A 28 7.01 -7.08 12.42
N VAL A 29 6.12 -6.29 11.82
CA VAL A 29 6.50 -5.13 11.00
C VAL A 29 7.18 -4.06 11.85
N GLN A 30 6.68 -3.79 13.04
CA GLN A 30 7.27 -2.81 13.95
C GLN A 30 8.72 -3.18 14.32
N SER A 31 9.00 -4.42 14.63
CA SER A 31 10.37 -4.88 14.93
C SER A 31 11.32 -4.72 13.74
N LEU A 32 10.84 -4.96 12.52
CA LEU A 32 11.63 -4.73 11.31
C LEU A 32 11.92 -3.24 11.10
N VAL A 33 10.93 -2.38 11.34
CA VAL A 33 11.09 -0.92 11.26
C VAL A 33 12.05 -0.39 12.32
N GLU A 34 12.01 -0.90 13.54
CA GLU A 34 12.97 -0.52 14.59
C GLU A 34 14.41 -0.82 14.14
N THR A 35 14.64 -2.02 13.59
CA THR A 35 15.93 -2.40 13.01
C THR A 35 16.35 -1.50 11.84
N ALA A 36 15.41 -1.14 10.97
CA ALA A 36 15.66 -0.24 9.84
C ALA A 36 16.03 1.18 10.31
N LYS A 37 15.33 1.69 11.32
CA LYS A 37 15.63 3.00 11.92
C LYS A 37 16.99 3.04 12.60
N GLU A 38 17.43 1.95 13.24
CA GLU A 38 18.79 1.83 13.79
C GLU A 38 19.87 1.96 12.70
N ARG A 39 19.57 1.55 11.47
CA ARG A 39 20.43 1.74 10.30
C ARG A 39 20.31 3.11 9.64
N GLY A 40 19.42 3.99 10.16
CA GLY A 40 19.16 5.32 9.60
C GLY A 40 18.32 5.29 8.32
N GLU A 41 17.54 4.25 8.10
CA GLU A 41 16.68 4.11 6.92
C GLU A 41 15.36 4.87 7.06
N GLU A 42 14.93 5.51 5.98
CA GLU A 42 13.62 6.15 5.87
C GLU A 42 12.54 5.08 5.61
N ILE A 43 11.42 5.20 6.32
CA ILE A 43 10.33 4.24 6.25
C ILE A 43 9.29 4.69 5.24
N VAL A 44 9.16 3.95 4.14
CA VAL A 44 8.20 4.21 3.09
C VAL A 44 7.08 3.18 3.13
N VAL A 45 5.83 3.63 3.19
CA VAL A 45 4.65 2.75 3.12
C VAL A 45 3.99 2.92 1.76
N VAL A 46 3.86 1.83 1.00
CA VAL A 46 3.12 1.81 -0.27
C VAL A 46 1.74 1.20 -0.05
N MET A 47 0.71 1.99 -0.28
CA MET A 47 -0.69 1.58 -0.12
C MET A 47 -1.26 1.07 -1.44
N GLY A 48 -1.58 -0.23 -1.48
CA GLY A 48 -2.10 -0.91 -2.66
C GLY A 48 -1.04 -1.76 -3.35
N MET A 49 -1.12 -3.09 -3.15
CA MET A 49 -0.21 -4.07 -3.76
C MET A 49 -0.84 -4.63 -5.05
N GLY A 50 -1.14 -3.73 -5.98
CA GLY A 50 -1.45 -4.02 -7.37
C GLY A 50 -0.17 -4.20 -8.20
N PHE A 51 -0.31 -4.20 -9.54
CA PHE A 51 0.84 -4.32 -10.44
C PHE A 51 1.82 -3.15 -10.22
N VAL A 52 1.34 -1.92 -10.24
CA VAL A 52 2.16 -0.71 -10.06
C VAL A 52 2.75 -0.68 -8.65
N GLY A 53 1.93 -0.82 -7.60
CA GLY A 53 2.37 -0.67 -6.23
C GLY A 53 3.41 -1.69 -5.78
N ILE A 54 3.37 -2.95 -6.26
CA ILE A 54 4.40 -3.95 -5.95
C ILE A 54 5.74 -3.57 -6.61
N VAL A 55 5.71 -3.20 -7.89
CA VAL A 55 6.92 -2.80 -8.63
C VAL A 55 7.51 -1.52 -8.03
N MET A 56 6.68 -0.52 -7.75
CA MET A 56 7.11 0.71 -7.09
C MET A 56 7.73 0.42 -5.71
N ALA A 57 7.09 -0.40 -4.90
CA ALA A 57 7.63 -0.77 -3.59
C ALA A 57 9.01 -1.44 -3.71
N ALA A 58 9.18 -2.35 -4.67
CA ALA A 58 10.44 -3.03 -4.89
C ALA A 58 11.53 -2.08 -5.42
N ILE A 59 11.20 -1.16 -6.35
CA ILE A 59 12.13 -0.15 -6.87
C ILE A 59 12.61 0.77 -5.73
N VAL A 60 11.70 1.28 -4.90
CA VAL A 60 12.05 2.14 -3.77
C VAL A 60 12.88 1.39 -2.74
N ALA A 61 12.56 0.11 -2.47
CA ALA A 61 13.29 -0.73 -1.54
C ALA A 61 14.70 -1.10 -2.04
N ASP A 62 14.95 -1.01 -3.34
CA ASP A 62 16.28 -1.25 -3.92
C ASP A 62 17.24 -0.07 -3.70
N VAL A 63 16.70 1.12 -3.42
CA VAL A 63 17.47 2.33 -3.12
C VAL A 63 18.08 2.24 -1.72
N PRO A 64 19.40 2.49 -1.56
CA PRO A 64 20.04 2.51 -0.25
C PRO A 64 19.38 3.53 0.71
N GLY A 65 19.26 3.16 1.98
CA GLY A 65 18.68 4.03 3.01
C GLY A 65 17.15 4.08 3.01
N LYS A 66 16.49 3.14 2.35
CA LYS A 66 15.02 3.00 2.36
C LYS A 66 14.62 1.63 2.88
N PHE A 67 13.62 1.61 3.75
CA PHE A 67 12.89 0.41 4.15
C PHE A 67 11.43 0.56 3.74
N VAL A 68 10.90 -0.39 2.98
CA VAL A 68 9.58 -0.29 2.36
C VAL A 68 8.60 -1.29 2.95
N ILE A 69 7.41 -0.82 3.27
CA ILE A 69 6.29 -1.63 3.74
C ILE A 69 5.19 -1.56 2.68
N GLY A 70 4.94 -2.66 1.99
CA GLY A 70 3.80 -2.77 1.07
C GLY A 70 2.53 -3.15 1.83
N CYS A 71 1.54 -2.28 1.87
CA CYS A 71 0.29 -2.50 2.59
C CYS A 71 -0.85 -2.88 1.66
N GLN A 72 -1.40 -4.08 1.86
CA GLN A 72 -2.54 -4.59 1.09
C GLN A 72 -3.71 -4.90 2.03
N ARG A 73 -4.86 -4.25 1.84
CA ARG A 73 -6.07 -4.60 2.58
C ARG A 73 -6.43 -6.08 2.39
N PRO A 74 -6.68 -6.85 3.47
CA PRO A 74 -7.05 -8.25 3.35
C PRO A 74 -8.41 -8.40 2.67
N SER A 75 -8.47 -9.23 1.65
CA SER A 75 -9.71 -9.57 0.95
C SER A 75 -9.57 -10.94 0.31
N VAL A 76 -10.68 -11.61 0.06
CA VAL A 76 -10.71 -12.89 -0.67
C VAL A 76 -9.97 -12.81 -2.00
N ARG A 77 -10.01 -11.63 -2.65
CA ARG A 77 -9.39 -11.42 -3.98
C ARG A 77 -7.87 -11.25 -3.94
N SER A 78 -7.30 -10.70 -2.87
CA SER A 78 -5.93 -10.17 -2.95
C SER A 78 -5.03 -10.48 -1.76
N TYR A 79 -5.56 -11.04 -0.66
CA TYR A 79 -4.74 -11.34 0.52
C TYR A 79 -3.59 -12.31 0.23
N TRP A 80 -3.81 -13.29 -0.64
CA TRP A 80 -2.80 -14.26 -1.05
C TRP A 80 -1.47 -13.65 -1.51
N LYS A 81 -1.49 -12.40 -2.00
CA LYS A 81 -0.28 -11.70 -2.46
C LYS A 81 0.70 -11.42 -1.31
N VAL A 82 0.19 -11.08 -0.13
CA VAL A 82 1.01 -10.71 1.02
C VAL A 82 1.93 -11.84 1.47
N PRO A 83 1.44 -13.06 1.79
CA PRO A 83 2.32 -14.15 2.19
C PRO A 83 3.27 -14.58 1.07
N ILE A 84 2.84 -14.59 -0.20
CA ILE A 84 3.71 -14.95 -1.32
C ILE A 84 4.84 -13.92 -1.45
N LEU A 85 4.53 -12.63 -1.47
CA LEU A 85 5.52 -11.56 -1.59
C LEU A 85 6.58 -11.62 -0.48
N ASN A 86 6.18 -11.94 0.74
CA ASN A 86 7.10 -12.09 1.87
C ASN A 86 8.05 -13.29 1.75
N THR A 87 7.84 -14.19 0.79
CA THR A 87 8.82 -15.24 0.46
C THR A 87 9.84 -14.81 -0.60
N GLY A 88 9.73 -13.59 -1.13
CA GLY A 88 10.57 -13.08 -2.22
C GLY A 88 10.14 -13.58 -3.61
N VAL A 89 8.93 -14.14 -3.70
CA VAL A 89 8.34 -14.57 -4.98
C VAL A 89 7.39 -13.51 -5.49
N SER A 90 7.49 -13.17 -6.77
CA SER A 90 6.58 -12.23 -7.41
C SER A 90 5.15 -12.81 -7.47
N PRO A 91 4.15 -12.11 -6.95
CA PRO A 91 2.75 -12.48 -7.16
C PRO A 91 2.19 -11.93 -8.49
N LEU A 92 3.05 -11.36 -9.33
CA LEU A 92 2.71 -10.74 -10.60
C LEU A 92 3.20 -11.62 -11.75
N GLU A 93 2.40 -11.70 -12.80
CA GLU A 93 2.87 -12.17 -14.11
C GLU A 93 3.43 -10.94 -14.85
N ALA A 94 4.74 -10.75 -14.78
CA ALA A 94 5.44 -9.69 -15.48
C ALA A 94 6.19 -10.25 -16.69
N GLU A 95 6.14 -9.55 -17.83
CA GLU A 95 6.92 -9.91 -19.01
C GLU A 95 8.42 -9.65 -18.81
N ASP A 96 8.74 -8.67 -17.94
CA ASP A 96 10.11 -8.30 -17.60
C ASP A 96 10.64 -9.17 -16.44
N PRO A 97 11.65 -10.02 -16.69
CA PRO A 97 12.24 -10.87 -15.67
C PRO A 97 12.95 -10.08 -14.55
N GLU A 98 13.34 -8.83 -14.79
CA GLU A 98 13.95 -7.98 -13.76
C GLU A 98 12.99 -7.73 -12.59
N VAL A 99 11.68 -7.79 -12.79
CA VAL A 99 10.69 -7.61 -11.73
C VAL A 99 10.80 -8.72 -10.67
N GLU A 100 10.95 -9.98 -11.10
CA GLU A 100 11.11 -11.11 -10.18
C GLU A 100 12.43 -11.01 -9.41
N GLU A 101 13.54 -10.71 -10.12
CA GLU A 101 14.85 -10.53 -9.51
C GLU A 101 14.86 -9.38 -8.50
N LEU A 102 14.22 -8.27 -8.83
CA LEU A 102 14.11 -7.10 -7.98
C LEU A 102 13.35 -7.41 -6.68
N ILE A 103 12.22 -8.10 -6.78
CA ILE A 103 11.44 -8.52 -5.61
C ILE A 103 12.25 -9.48 -4.74
N HIS A 104 12.87 -10.50 -5.34
CA HIS A 104 13.71 -11.44 -4.60
C HIS A 104 14.85 -10.71 -3.88
N ARG A 105 15.59 -9.86 -4.58
CA ARG A 105 16.70 -9.09 -4.03
C ARG A 105 16.28 -8.20 -2.86
N THR A 106 15.17 -7.50 -2.97
CA THR A 106 14.72 -6.55 -1.92
C THR A 106 14.12 -7.25 -0.72
N VAL A 107 13.39 -8.35 -0.93
CA VAL A 107 12.75 -9.09 0.18
C VAL A 107 13.73 -10.04 0.88
N VAL A 108 14.54 -10.79 0.12
CA VAL A 108 15.36 -11.89 0.66
C VAL A 108 16.79 -11.45 0.97
N GLU A 109 17.45 -10.78 0.03
CA GLU A 109 18.87 -10.44 0.16
C GLU A 109 19.08 -9.17 0.98
N LYS A 110 18.48 -8.05 0.54
CA LYS A 110 18.59 -6.75 1.20
C LYS A 110 17.73 -6.64 2.46
N LYS A 111 16.61 -7.37 2.52
CA LYS A 111 15.61 -7.30 3.59
C LYS A 111 15.11 -5.87 3.82
N SER A 112 14.97 -5.12 2.72
CA SER A 112 14.51 -3.75 2.66
C SER A 112 13.04 -3.61 2.28
N PHE A 113 12.36 -4.73 1.94
CA PHE A 113 10.96 -4.77 1.58
C PHE A 113 10.20 -5.84 2.36
N VAL A 114 9.05 -5.47 2.92
CA VAL A 114 8.12 -6.37 3.60
C VAL A 114 6.69 -6.04 3.22
N ALA A 115 5.85 -7.07 3.02
CA ALA A 115 4.43 -6.88 2.83
C ALA A 115 3.64 -7.10 4.12
N THR A 116 2.56 -6.32 4.31
CA THR A 116 1.63 -6.42 5.43
C THR A 116 0.19 -6.26 4.98
N PHE A 117 -0.73 -6.76 5.76
CA PHE A 117 -2.16 -6.51 5.61
C PHE A 117 -2.72 -5.57 6.69
N ASN A 118 -1.90 -5.22 7.69
CA ASN A 118 -2.31 -4.35 8.78
C ASN A 118 -1.98 -2.87 8.46
N SER A 119 -3.01 -2.05 8.29
CA SER A 119 -2.87 -0.62 8.00
C SER A 119 -2.28 0.20 9.16
N ASP A 120 -2.05 -0.38 10.34
CA ASP A 120 -1.35 0.28 11.43
C ASP A 120 0.12 0.55 11.10
N CYS A 121 0.69 -0.11 10.10
CA CYS A 121 2.01 0.21 9.54
C CYS A 121 2.14 1.70 9.14
N LEU A 122 1.04 2.37 8.80
CA LEU A 122 1.01 3.80 8.51
C LEU A 122 1.48 4.68 9.67
N LYS A 123 1.38 4.21 10.92
CA LYS A 123 1.88 4.92 12.10
C LYS A 123 3.41 5.04 12.14
N LEU A 124 4.09 4.20 11.37
CA LEU A 124 5.55 4.07 11.32
C LEU A 124 6.18 4.84 10.16
N ALA A 125 5.37 5.37 9.23
CA ALA A 125 5.80 5.94 7.96
C ALA A 125 6.46 7.32 8.10
N ASP A 126 7.52 7.53 7.32
CA ASP A 126 8.08 8.84 7.00
C ASP A 126 7.53 9.34 5.65
N CYS A 127 7.20 8.41 4.74
CA CYS A 127 6.54 8.68 3.46
C CYS A 127 5.47 7.63 3.18
N VAL A 128 4.34 8.04 2.58
CA VAL A 128 3.27 7.16 2.13
C VAL A 128 3.04 7.37 0.63
N ILE A 129 3.18 6.31 -0.14
CA ILE A 129 2.86 6.27 -1.58
C ILE A 129 1.50 5.59 -1.75
N VAL A 130 0.63 6.17 -2.58
CA VAL A 130 -0.74 5.70 -2.78
C VAL A 130 -0.91 5.18 -4.20
N ASP A 131 -1.03 3.84 -4.32
CA ASP A 131 -1.19 3.10 -5.57
C ASP A 131 -2.48 2.26 -5.58
N VAL A 132 -3.58 2.87 -5.17
CA VAL A 132 -4.87 2.20 -5.17
C VAL A 132 -5.59 2.38 -6.51
N GLN A 133 -6.41 1.42 -6.86
CA GLN A 133 -7.15 1.45 -8.11
C GLN A 133 -8.08 2.67 -8.17
N CYS A 134 -8.02 3.39 -9.30
CA CYS A 134 -8.93 4.48 -9.64
C CYS A 134 -9.39 4.26 -11.08
N ASP A 135 -10.65 3.85 -11.25
CA ASP A 135 -11.21 3.51 -12.54
C ASP A 135 -11.97 4.69 -13.17
N TYR A 136 -12.01 4.71 -14.48
CA TYR A 136 -12.87 5.61 -15.23
C TYR A 136 -14.11 4.87 -15.71
N ILE A 137 -15.27 5.32 -15.24
CA ILE A 137 -16.58 4.75 -15.61
C ILE A 137 -17.06 5.47 -16.87
N LYS A 138 -17.16 4.74 -17.98
CA LYS A 138 -17.77 5.23 -19.23
C LYS A 138 -19.27 5.06 -19.16
N ASN A 139 -20.01 6.16 -19.24
CA ASN A 139 -21.48 6.12 -19.26
C ASN A 139 -22.01 5.82 -20.67
N GLU A 140 -21.21 6.10 -21.71
CA GLU A 140 -21.59 5.88 -23.11
C GLU A 140 -20.36 5.47 -23.93
N LEU A 141 -20.44 4.33 -24.61
CA LEU A 141 -19.37 3.85 -25.50
C LEU A 141 -19.16 4.82 -26.67
N GLY A 142 -17.91 5.19 -26.93
CA GLY A 142 -17.55 6.10 -28.02
C GLY A 142 -17.63 7.59 -27.66
N ASN A 143 -18.25 7.97 -26.56
CA ASN A 143 -18.28 9.35 -26.08
C ASN A 143 -17.22 9.59 -25.00
N VAL A 144 -16.07 10.14 -25.41
CA VAL A 144 -14.93 10.41 -24.50
C VAL A 144 -15.20 11.49 -23.45
N ARG A 145 -16.31 12.23 -23.58
CA ARG A 145 -16.68 13.31 -22.66
C ARG A 145 -17.75 12.90 -21.65
N ASN A 146 -18.31 11.70 -21.80
CA ASN A 146 -19.37 11.18 -20.94
C ASN A 146 -18.85 10.05 -20.06
N GLY A 147 -18.29 10.42 -18.91
CA GLY A 147 -17.79 9.47 -17.94
C GLY A 147 -17.42 10.16 -16.61
N SER A 148 -17.10 9.34 -15.62
CA SER A 148 -16.71 9.79 -14.30
C SER A 148 -15.58 8.94 -13.72
N ALA A 149 -14.72 9.52 -12.90
CA ALA A 149 -13.72 8.76 -12.16
C ALA A 149 -14.38 8.09 -10.94
N ASP A 150 -14.11 6.79 -10.72
CA ASP A 150 -14.44 6.12 -9.47
C ASP A 150 -13.30 6.31 -8.48
N VAL A 151 -13.43 7.31 -7.63
CA VAL A 151 -12.42 7.66 -6.61
C VAL A 151 -12.68 7.03 -5.25
N LYS A 152 -13.65 6.13 -5.11
CA LYS A 152 -14.05 5.55 -3.80
C LYS A 152 -12.90 4.83 -3.10
N ALA A 153 -12.08 4.08 -3.84
CA ALA A 153 -10.93 3.40 -3.26
C ALA A 153 -9.88 4.40 -2.76
N LEU A 154 -9.63 5.47 -3.52
CA LEU A 154 -8.75 6.57 -3.11
C LEU A 154 -9.29 7.25 -1.85
N GLU A 155 -10.57 7.64 -1.82
CA GLU A 155 -11.19 8.26 -0.65
C GLU A 155 -11.06 7.42 0.62
N ALA A 156 -11.38 6.11 0.52
CA ALA A 156 -11.26 5.18 1.65
C ALA A 156 -9.82 5.07 2.13
N THR A 157 -8.86 5.01 1.20
CA THR A 157 -7.43 4.96 1.51
C THR A 157 -6.97 6.25 2.16
N MET A 158 -7.36 7.42 1.65
CA MET A 158 -7.01 8.72 2.23
C MET A 158 -7.56 8.90 3.64
N ARG A 159 -8.78 8.40 3.94
CA ARG A 159 -9.32 8.37 5.31
C ARG A 159 -8.46 7.50 6.22
N THR A 160 -8.07 6.31 5.75
CA THR A 160 -7.20 5.41 6.52
C THR A 160 -5.83 6.04 6.81
N ILE A 161 -5.21 6.65 5.80
CA ILE A 161 -3.94 7.36 5.92
C ILE A 161 -4.08 8.51 6.92
N GLY A 162 -5.06 9.38 6.75
CA GLY A 162 -5.27 10.54 7.63
C GLY A 162 -5.52 10.17 9.08
N ASN A 163 -6.20 9.03 9.33
CA ASN A 163 -6.46 8.55 10.68
C ASN A 163 -5.23 7.95 11.38
N LYS A 164 -4.20 7.57 10.64
CA LYS A 164 -3.10 6.76 11.20
C LYS A 164 -1.72 7.38 11.04
N LYS A 165 -1.42 7.97 9.89
CA LYS A 165 -0.05 8.46 9.61
C LYS A 165 0.38 9.58 10.56
N PRO A 166 1.69 9.71 10.85
CA PRO A 166 2.24 10.88 11.52
C PRO A 166 2.04 12.16 10.70
N PRO A 167 1.87 13.34 11.33
CA PRO A 167 1.68 14.60 10.61
C PRO A 167 2.83 14.95 9.66
N HIS A 168 4.05 14.64 10.05
CA HIS A 168 5.27 14.93 9.26
C HIS A 168 5.44 14.02 8.04
N ALA A 169 4.78 12.86 8.00
CA ALA A 169 4.95 11.93 6.89
C ALA A 169 4.42 12.52 5.58
N LEU A 170 5.24 12.51 4.53
CA LEU A 170 4.82 12.91 3.20
C LEU A 170 3.75 11.95 2.67
N THR A 171 2.83 12.44 1.84
CA THR A 171 1.87 11.58 1.12
C THR A 171 1.96 11.88 -0.38
N LEU A 172 2.31 10.88 -1.16
CA LEU A 172 2.38 10.94 -2.63
C LEU A 172 1.22 10.13 -3.21
N ILE A 173 0.43 10.73 -4.09
CA ILE A 173 -0.61 10.03 -4.84
C ILE A 173 -0.02 9.72 -6.21
N GLU A 174 0.30 8.46 -6.45
CA GLU A 174 0.89 7.98 -7.69
C GLU A 174 -0.16 7.41 -8.64
N THR A 175 -1.26 6.91 -8.09
CA THR A 175 -2.43 6.47 -8.88
C THR A 175 -2.79 7.50 -9.94
N THR A 176 -3.01 7.05 -11.17
CA THR A 176 -3.53 7.88 -12.25
C THR A 176 -4.92 8.40 -11.90
N VAL A 177 -5.05 9.69 -11.70
CA VAL A 177 -6.29 10.37 -11.31
C VAL A 177 -6.58 11.56 -12.22
N ALA A 178 -7.84 11.97 -12.27
CA ALA A 178 -8.24 13.17 -12.99
C ALA A 178 -7.56 14.42 -12.41
N PRO A 179 -7.24 15.44 -13.22
CA PRO A 179 -6.70 16.72 -12.75
C PRO A 179 -7.56 17.31 -11.62
N GLY A 180 -6.92 17.79 -10.55
CA GLY A 180 -7.58 18.34 -9.38
C GLY A 180 -8.01 17.32 -8.32
N THR A 181 -7.94 16.01 -8.57
CA THR A 181 -8.34 14.99 -7.59
C THR A 181 -7.55 15.11 -6.28
N THR A 182 -6.25 15.38 -6.36
CA THR A 182 -5.43 15.55 -5.15
C THR A 182 -5.92 16.74 -4.32
N GLU A 183 -6.20 17.88 -4.96
CA GLU A 183 -6.62 19.12 -4.28
C GLU A 183 -8.06 19.06 -3.76
N TYR A 184 -8.98 18.55 -4.58
CA TYR A 184 -10.42 18.64 -4.29
C TYR A 184 -11.01 17.38 -3.64
N VAL A 185 -10.32 16.24 -3.68
CA VAL A 185 -10.79 14.98 -3.07
C VAL A 185 -9.85 14.54 -1.95
N ALA A 186 -8.59 14.29 -2.26
CA ALA A 186 -7.66 13.66 -1.31
C ALA A 186 -7.29 14.59 -0.15
N TRP A 187 -6.90 15.83 -0.45
CA TRP A 187 -6.49 16.80 0.55
C TRP A 187 -7.58 17.18 1.57
N PRO A 188 -8.84 17.47 1.18
CA PRO A 188 -9.92 17.72 2.13
C PRO A 188 -10.17 16.56 3.10
N ILE A 189 -10.06 15.32 2.61
CA ILE A 189 -10.21 14.12 3.45
C ILE A 189 -9.08 14.03 4.48
N LEU A 190 -7.84 14.25 4.05
CA LEU A 190 -6.67 14.23 4.92
C LEU A 190 -6.75 15.33 5.99
N LYS A 191 -7.09 16.57 5.59
CA LYS A 191 -7.31 17.70 6.51
C LYS A 191 -8.39 17.39 7.56
N LYS A 192 -9.50 16.84 7.10
CA LYS A 192 -10.58 16.47 8.03
C LYS A 192 -10.11 15.44 9.05
N ALA A 193 -9.44 14.38 8.61
CA ALA A 193 -8.94 13.34 9.48
C ALA A 193 -7.93 13.87 10.51
N PHE A 194 -7.03 14.78 10.12
CA PHE A 194 -6.11 15.44 11.05
C PHE A 194 -6.86 16.31 12.08
N LYS A 195 -7.82 17.11 11.62
CA LYS A 195 -8.66 17.92 12.51
C LYS A 195 -9.41 17.05 13.52
N ASP A 196 -9.97 15.93 13.07
CA ASP A 196 -10.70 14.99 13.95
C ASP A 196 -9.77 14.36 15.01
N ARG A 197 -8.46 14.29 14.74
CA ARG A 197 -7.41 13.88 15.70
C ARG A 197 -6.83 15.01 16.54
N GLY A 198 -7.31 16.24 16.40
CA GLY A 198 -6.78 17.42 17.10
C GLY A 198 -5.41 17.87 16.61
N ILE A 199 -5.02 17.51 15.39
CA ILE A 199 -3.74 17.84 14.78
C ILE A 199 -3.94 18.98 13.78
N GLU A 200 -3.11 20.03 13.87
CA GLU A 200 -3.06 21.03 12.80
C GLU A 200 -2.60 20.40 11.48
N SER A 201 -3.32 20.71 10.41
CA SER A 201 -2.95 20.18 9.09
C SER A 201 -1.60 20.76 8.67
N PRO A 202 -0.64 19.92 8.26
CA PRO A 202 0.57 20.44 7.64
C PRO A 202 0.22 21.25 6.38
N PRO A 203 1.06 22.22 5.97
CA PRO A 203 0.90 22.87 4.68
C PRO A 203 0.96 21.82 3.55
N LEU A 204 0.35 22.18 2.40
CA LEU A 204 0.48 21.41 1.15
C LEU A 204 1.92 21.40 0.68
#